data_f5af6eb9aa061b585c3152aa434dcf3c
#
_entry.id   f5af6eb9aa061b585c3152aa434dcf3c
#
_cell.length_a   1.000
_cell.length_b   1.000
_cell.length_c   1.000
_cell.angle_alpha   90.00
_cell.angle_beta   90.00
_cell.angle_gamma   90.00
#
_symmetry.space_group_name_H-M   'P 1'
#
loop_
_entity.id
_entity.type
_entity.pdbx_description
1 polymer ?
#
loop_
_entity_poly.entity_id
_entity_poly.type
_entity_poly.pdbx_seq_one_letter_code
_entity_poly.pdbx_strand_id
1 'polypeptide(L)'
;MTEDSKRRWHPSAGLTLFGRKPALEALMDPLLEIHCLHLANSNRSGGIITQIMTEAERRGVETRFHDRQALSRISKNWRQDQGVALDVICPGFQALDAVLASSTLPRSLLALDGITNPQNVGMIIRSAVAAGIDGILYPQRGIASLGPLVIKASAGTIFRAPIIHCDTTLSALSSLKANGFHVAILDAHA
;
A
#
# COMPACT_ATOMS: atom_id res chain seq x y z
N MET A 1 -5.12 -28.72 -14.06
CA MET A 1 -5.77 -27.40 -14.01
C MET A 1 -5.93 -27.06 -12.54
N THR A 2 -4.95 -26.37 -12.00
CA THR A 2 -4.91 -25.97 -10.60
C THR A 2 -5.71 -24.66 -10.47
N GLU A 3 -6.80 -24.70 -9.69
CA GLU A 3 -7.48 -23.49 -9.22
C GLU A 3 -6.46 -22.66 -8.44
N ASP A 4 -5.97 -21.63 -9.10
CA ASP A 4 -5.10 -20.63 -8.51
C ASP A 4 -5.94 -19.86 -7.48
N SER A 5 -5.64 -20.07 -6.22
CA SER A 5 -6.33 -19.48 -5.07
C SER A 5 -6.20 -17.95 -5.23
N LYS A 6 -7.28 -17.29 -5.67
CA LYS A 6 -7.40 -15.82 -5.63
C LYS A 6 -6.98 -15.38 -4.23
N ARG A 7 -5.80 -14.78 -4.11
CA ARG A 7 -5.26 -14.27 -2.85
C ARG A 7 -6.36 -13.45 -2.17
N ARG A 8 -6.79 -13.91 -1.00
CA ARG A 8 -7.85 -13.25 -0.24
C ARG A 8 -7.33 -11.86 0.14
N TRP A 9 -8.06 -10.81 -0.28
CA TRP A 9 -7.73 -9.44 0.07
C TRP A 9 -7.62 -9.27 1.58
N HIS A 10 -6.51 -8.72 2.02
CA HIS A 10 -6.31 -8.29 3.39
C HIS A 10 -5.60 -6.92 3.37
N PRO A 11 -5.99 -5.94 4.21
CA PRO A 11 -5.39 -4.61 4.22
C PRO A 11 -3.88 -4.57 4.43
N SER A 12 -3.31 -5.62 5.02
CA SER A 12 -1.85 -5.77 5.18
C SER A 12 -1.15 -6.36 3.95
N ALA A 13 -1.89 -6.75 2.92
CA ALA A 13 -1.34 -7.35 1.69
C ALA A 13 -1.47 -6.43 0.47
N GLY A 14 -1.93 -5.20 0.65
CA GLY A 14 -2.11 -4.29 -0.47
C GLY A 14 -2.46 -2.86 -0.07
N LEU A 15 -2.73 -2.06 -1.08
CA LEU A 15 -3.08 -0.64 -0.96
C LEU A 15 -4.44 -0.38 -1.58
N THR A 16 -5.26 0.41 -0.90
CA THR A 16 -6.46 1.00 -1.48
C THR A 16 -6.12 2.39 -2.04
N LEU A 17 -6.07 2.51 -3.36
CA LEU A 17 -5.98 3.78 -4.06
C LEU A 17 -7.35 4.46 -4.06
N PHE A 18 -7.37 5.78 -4.14
CA PHE A 18 -8.60 6.53 -4.31
C PHE A 18 -8.42 7.68 -5.30
N GLY A 19 -9.54 8.06 -5.94
CA GLY A 19 -9.58 9.08 -6.97
C GLY A 19 -9.52 8.51 -8.38
N ARG A 20 -10.15 9.24 -9.33
CA ARG A 20 -10.36 8.75 -10.70
C ARG A 20 -9.06 8.57 -11.48
N LYS A 21 -8.15 9.57 -11.44
CA LYS A 21 -6.87 9.50 -12.15
C LYS A 21 -5.96 8.39 -11.61
N PRO A 22 -5.67 8.32 -10.29
CA PRO A 22 -4.84 7.27 -9.74
C PRO A 22 -5.38 5.86 -10.04
N ALA A 23 -6.70 5.67 -9.97
CA ALA A 23 -7.32 4.39 -10.30
C ALA A 23 -7.14 4.01 -11.77
N LEU A 24 -7.33 4.97 -12.69
CA LEU A 24 -7.12 4.71 -14.13
C LEU A 24 -5.66 4.40 -14.44
N GLU A 25 -4.72 5.19 -13.89
CA GLU A 25 -3.28 4.96 -14.09
C GLU A 25 -2.86 3.58 -13.58
N ALA A 26 -3.35 3.17 -12.41
CA ALA A 26 -3.07 1.84 -11.88
C ALA A 26 -3.71 0.72 -12.71
N LEU A 27 -4.92 0.90 -13.23
CA LEU A 27 -5.57 -0.06 -14.13
C LEU A 27 -4.85 -0.19 -15.47
N MET A 28 -4.21 0.86 -15.95
CA MET A 28 -3.43 0.85 -17.19
C MET A 28 -2.02 0.26 -17.01
N ASP A 29 -1.50 0.16 -15.79
CA ASP A 29 -0.20 -0.46 -15.52
C ASP A 29 -0.32 -2.00 -15.51
N PRO A 30 0.22 -2.70 -16.52
CA PRO A 30 0.11 -4.16 -16.61
C PRO A 30 0.88 -4.90 -15.51
N LEU A 31 1.78 -4.23 -14.81
CA LEU A 31 2.62 -4.80 -13.78
C LEU A 31 1.97 -4.80 -12.41
N LEU A 32 0.84 -4.10 -12.24
CA LEU A 32 0.10 -4.07 -10.99
C LEU A 32 -0.97 -5.18 -10.98
N GLU A 33 -1.04 -5.91 -9.89
CA GLU A 33 -2.10 -6.87 -9.63
C GLU A 33 -3.27 -6.15 -8.94
N ILE A 34 -4.42 -6.09 -9.60
CA ILE A 34 -5.61 -5.40 -9.11
C ILE A 34 -6.56 -6.42 -8.51
N HIS A 35 -7.00 -6.19 -7.28
CA HIS A 35 -7.94 -7.06 -6.60
C HIS A 35 -9.39 -6.69 -6.89
N CYS A 36 -9.76 -5.42 -6.66
CA CYS A 36 -11.15 -4.98 -6.80
C CYS A 36 -11.24 -3.48 -7.11
N LEU A 37 -12.17 -3.13 -7.99
CA LEU A 37 -12.58 -1.75 -8.26
C LEU A 37 -13.86 -1.45 -7.48
N HIS A 38 -13.87 -0.35 -6.73
CA HIS A 38 -15.01 0.14 -5.98
C HIS A 38 -15.51 1.45 -6.56
N LEU A 39 -16.78 1.50 -6.93
CA LEU A 39 -17.43 2.68 -7.53
C LEU A 39 -18.61 3.13 -6.69
N ALA A 40 -18.78 4.43 -6.53
CA ALA A 40 -20.00 4.98 -5.97
C ALA A 40 -21.17 4.86 -6.97
N ASN A 41 -22.37 4.46 -6.50
CA ASN A 41 -23.59 4.41 -7.31
C ASN A 41 -23.95 5.79 -7.92
N SER A 42 -23.49 6.88 -7.29
CA SER A 42 -23.70 8.24 -7.75
C SER A 42 -22.78 8.66 -8.90
N ASN A 43 -21.82 7.84 -9.32
CA ASN A 43 -21.01 8.15 -10.48
C ASN A 43 -21.86 8.15 -11.75
N ARG A 44 -21.76 9.22 -12.53
CA ARG A 44 -22.38 9.29 -13.85
C ARG A 44 -21.50 8.59 -14.88
N SER A 45 -22.12 7.81 -15.74
CA SER A 45 -21.43 7.23 -16.90
C SER A 45 -20.92 8.34 -17.80
N GLY A 46 -19.67 8.22 -18.27
CA GLY A 46 -19.03 9.15 -19.20
C GLY A 46 -17.58 9.48 -18.79
N GLY A 47 -16.80 9.96 -19.75
CA GLY A 47 -15.44 10.42 -19.55
C GLY A 47 -14.54 9.38 -18.89
N ILE A 48 -13.85 9.80 -17.82
CA ILE A 48 -12.88 8.96 -17.11
C ILE A 48 -13.52 7.74 -16.40
N ILE A 49 -14.78 7.82 -15.97
CA ILE A 49 -15.46 6.67 -15.34
C ILE A 49 -15.66 5.55 -16.35
N THR A 50 -16.05 5.88 -17.58
CA THR A 50 -16.17 4.89 -18.66
C THR A 50 -14.81 4.24 -18.95
N GLN A 51 -13.74 5.02 -19.00
CA GLN A 51 -12.39 4.48 -19.22
C GLN A 51 -11.97 3.51 -18.09
N ILE A 52 -12.22 3.89 -16.83
CA ILE A 52 -11.94 3.04 -15.67
C ILE A 52 -12.70 1.71 -15.77
N MET A 53 -13.99 1.75 -16.09
CA MET A 53 -14.82 0.54 -16.22
C MET A 53 -14.34 -0.35 -17.37
N THR A 54 -14.04 0.24 -18.53
CA THR A 54 -13.53 -0.49 -19.70
C THR A 54 -12.18 -1.17 -19.37
N GLU A 55 -11.26 -0.48 -18.70
CA GLU A 55 -9.97 -1.08 -18.32
C GLU A 55 -10.14 -2.16 -17.24
N ALA A 56 -11.03 -1.98 -16.28
CA ALA A 56 -11.32 -3.01 -15.29
C ALA A 56 -11.91 -4.26 -15.94
N GLU A 57 -12.85 -4.10 -16.87
CA GLU A 57 -13.44 -5.20 -17.63
C GLU A 57 -12.39 -5.93 -18.48
N ARG A 58 -11.57 -5.18 -19.24
CA ARG A 58 -10.48 -5.74 -20.05
C ARG A 58 -9.51 -6.60 -19.24
N ARG A 59 -9.28 -6.24 -17.97
CA ARG A 59 -8.40 -6.94 -17.05
C ARG A 59 -9.10 -8.04 -16.21
N GLY A 60 -10.41 -8.20 -16.36
CA GLY A 60 -11.20 -9.12 -15.54
C GLY A 60 -11.22 -8.76 -14.05
N VAL A 61 -11.08 -7.46 -13.73
CA VAL A 61 -11.12 -6.95 -12.37
C VAL A 61 -12.56 -6.92 -11.87
N GLU A 62 -12.81 -7.50 -10.69
CA GLU A 62 -14.12 -7.42 -10.04
C GLU A 62 -14.47 -5.97 -9.74
N THR A 63 -15.69 -5.54 -10.15
CA THR A 63 -16.19 -4.19 -9.87
C THR A 63 -17.37 -4.26 -8.91
N ARG A 64 -17.27 -3.52 -7.79
CA ARG A 64 -18.31 -3.43 -6.76
C ARG A 64 -18.86 -2.02 -6.68
N PHE A 65 -20.17 -1.93 -6.59
CA PHE A 65 -20.87 -0.65 -6.46
C PHE A 65 -21.29 -0.42 -5.02
N HIS A 66 -21.14 0.81 -4.55
CA HIS A 66 -21.39 1.21 -3.18
C HIS A 66 -22.18 2.50 -3.10
N ASP A 67 -22.92 2.68 -2.01
CA ASP A 67 -23.34 4.01 -1.63
C ASP A 67 -22.14 4.89 -1.23
N ARG A 68 -22.36 6.19 -1.14
CA ARG A 68 -21.29 7.15 -0.85
C ARG A 68 -20.62 6.91 0.51
N GLN A 69 -21.41 6.48 1.50
CA GLN A 69 -20.91 6.25 2.85
C GLN A 69 -20.06 4.97 2.92
N ALA A 70 -20.50 3.90 2.29
CA ALA A 70 -19.74 2.65 2.22
C ALA A 70 -18.42 2.84 1.48
N LEU A 71 -18.42 3.55 0.34
CA LEU A 71 -17.20 3.86 -0.39
C LEU A 71 -16.22 4.70 0.45
N SER A 72 -16.72 5.66 1.21
CA SER A 72 -15.85 6.51 2.03
C SER A 72 -15.13 5.75 3.15
N ARG A 73 -15.73 4.65 3.64
CA ARG A 73 -15.09 3.75 4.59
C ARG A 73 -13.96 2.94 3.94
N ILE A 74 -14.12 2.59 2.67
CA ILE A 74 -13.10 1.88 1.89
C ILE A 74 -11.95 2.82 1.55
N SER A 75 -12.25 3.98 0.95
CA SER A 75 -11.23 4.96 0.53
C SER A 75 -10.53 5.64 1.71
N LYS A 76 -11.20 5.70 2.88
CA LYS A 76 -10.78 6.48 4.06
C LYS A 76 -10.54 7.96 3.76
N ASN A 77 -11.06 8.45 2.62
CA ASN A 77 -10.88 9.84 2.17
C ASN A 77 -12.06 10.34 1.33
N TRP A 78 -13.22 10.50 1.95
CA TRP A 78 -14.48 10.91 1.31
C TRP A 78 -14.40 12.23 0.52
N ARG A 79 -13.45 13.11 0.88
CA ARG A 79 -13.28 14.41 0.21
C ARG A 79 -12.55 14.29 -1.12
N GLN A 80 -11.69 13.32 -1.29
CA GLN A 80 -10.79 13.21 -2.45
C GLN A 80 -11.02 11.93 -3.28
N ASP A 81 -11.85 10.98 -2.82
CA ASP A 81 -12.06 9.71 -3.52
C ASP A 81 -12.81 9.86 -4.85
N GLN A 82 -13.50 10.97 -5.07
CA GLN A 82 -14.22 11.26 -6.32
C GLN A 82 -15.17 10.12 -6.73
N GLY A 83 -15.61 9.31 -5.77
CA GLY A 83 -16.47 8.16 -6.01
C GLY A 83 -15.75 6.93 -6.55
N VAL A 84 -14.42 6.83 -6.40
CA VAL A 84 -13.62 5.72 -6.92
C VAL A 84 -12.59 5.30 -5.89
N ALA A 85 -12.50 3.99 -5.61
CA ALA A 85 -11.40 3.36 -4.92
C ALA A 85 -10.98 2.07 -5.65
N LEU A 86 -9.73 1.68 -5.51
CA LEU A 86 -9.14 0.53 -6.20
C LEU A 86 -8.19 -0.19 -5.25
N ASP A 87 -8.43 -1.47 -5.02
CA ASP A 87 -7.56 -2.31 -4.24
C ASP A 87 -6.47 -2.93 -5.12
N VAL A 88 -5.23 -2.63 -4.78
CA VAL A 88 -4.03 -3.12 -5.47
C VAL A 88 -3.28 -4.07 -4.57
N ILE A 89 -2.98 -5.27 -5.04
CA ILE A 89 -2.16 -6.24 -4.31
C ILE A 89 -0.70 -5.79 -4.35
N CYS A 90 -0.07 -5.77 -3.18
CA CYS A 90 1.33 -5.42 -3.03
C CYS A 90 2.08 -6.64 -2.47
N PRO A 91 2.72 -7.45 -3.31
CA PRO A 91 3.29 -8.74 -2.90
C PRO A 91 4.39 -8.62 -1.85
N GLY A 92 5.02 -7.45 -1.75
CA GLY A 92 6.04 -7.15 -0.73
C GLY A 92 5.50 -6.74 0.64
N PHE A 93 4.17 -6.60 0.78
CA PHE A 93 3.55 -6.19 2.05
C PHE A 93 3.35 -7.40 2.97
N GLN A 94 3.84 -7.29 4.19
CA GLN A 94 3.76 -8.35 5.20
C GLN A 94 3.48 -7.77 6.59
N ALA A 95 2.94 -8.59 7.49
CA ALA A 95 2.89 -8.26 8.91
C ALA A 95 4.22 -8.64 9.59
N LEU A 96 4.64 -7.88 10.60
CA LEU A 96 5.88 -8.14 11.34
C LEU A 96 5.91 -9.57 11.92
N ASP A 97 4.81 -10.04 12.49
CA ASP A 97 4.72 -11.38 13.07
C ASP A 97 4.98 -12.48 12.01
N ALA A 98 4.48 -12.28 10.79
CA ALA A 98 4.73 -13.21 9.70
C ALA A 98 6.21 -13.22 9.27
N VAL A 99 6.85 -12.06 9.27
CA VAL A 99 8.29 -11.95 8.99
C VAL A 99 9.11 -12.64 10.07
N LEU A 100 8.79 -12.42 11.35
CA LEU A 100 9.50 -13.04 12.47
C LEU A 100 9.27 -14.54 12.57
N ALA A 101 8.15 -15.05 12.08
CA ALA A 101 7.88 -16.49 12.00
C ALA A 101 8.53 -17.18 10.80
N SER A 102 9.12 -16.41 9.87
CA SER A 102 9.79 -16.96 8.69
C SER A 102 11.10 -17.68 9.05
N SER A 103 11.42 -18.74 8.32
CA SER A 103 12.69 -19.44 8.43
C SER A 103 13.90 -18.59 8.00
N THR A 104 13.66 -17.53 7.24
CA THR A 104 14.69 -16.61 6.77
C THR A 104 14.33 -15.19 7.18
N LEU A 105 15.09 -14.64 8.11
CA LEU A 105 14.91 -13.26 8.54
C LEU A 105 15.60 -12.28 7.59
N PRO A 106 15.04 -11.07 7.40
CA PRO A 106 15.72 -10.01 6.65
C PRO A 106 17.02 -9.61 7.33
N ARG A 107 18.04 -9.26 6.53
CA ARG A 107 19.36 -8.85 7.05
C ARG A 107 19.40 -7.36 7.39
N SER A 108 18.66 -6.56 6.64
CA SER A 108 18.59 -5.10 6.79
C SER A 108 17.16 -4.62 6.83
N LEU A 109 16.84 -3.82 7.84
CA LEU A 109 15.52 -3.22 8.00
C LEU A 109 15.66 -1.71 8.19
N LEU A 110 14.78 -0.94 7.55
CA LEU A 110 14.64 0.48 7.77
C LEU A 110 13.35 0.74 8.55
N ALA A 111 13.45 1.28 9.75
CA ALA A 111 12.29 1.67 10.53
C ALA A 111 11.92 3.14 10.27
N LEU A 112 10.68 3.40 9.89
CA LEU A 112 10.15 4.76 9.74
C LEU A 112 9.43 5.14 11.02
N ASP A 113 9.89 6.21 11.68
CA ASP A 113 9.28 6.72 12.90
C ASP A 113 8.99 8.20 12.79
N GLY A 114 7.76 8.62 13.11
CA GLY A 114 7.37 10.03 13.11
C GLY A 114 7.38 10.75 11.76
N ILE A 115 7.50 10.07 10.63
CA ILE A 115 7.57 10.69 9.30
C ILE A 115 6.14 11.02 8.82
N THR A 116 5.66 12.21 9.11
CA THR A 116 4.28 12.64 8.80
C THR A 116 4.11 13.27 7.41
N ASN A 117 5.20 13.67 6.75
CA ASN A 117 5.14 14.20 5.39
C ASN A 117 5.11 13.04 4.37
N PRO A 118 4.01 12.88 3.58
CA PRO A 118 3.88 11.79 2.62
C PRO A 118 4.90 11.83 1.48
N GLN A 119 5.40 13.00 1.11
CA GLN A 119 6.46 13.12 0.09
C GLN A 119 7.77 12.54 0.61
N ASN A 120 8.13 12.85 1.87
CA ASN A 120 9.33 12.29 2.49
C ASN A 120 9.23 10.77 2.60
N VAL A 121 8.07 10.24 3.05
CA VAL A 121 7.82 8.79 3.09
C VAL A 121 8.05 8.16 1.72
N GLY A 122 7.46 8.73 0.66
CA GLY A 122 7.61 8.20 -0.69
C GLY A 122 9.06 8.22 -1.19
N MET A 123 9.79 9.31 -0.94
CA MET A 123 11.21 9.41 -1.30
C MET A 123 12.08 8.40 -0.52
N ILE A 124 11.82 8.23 0.77
CA ILE A 124 12.55 7.26 1.61
C ILE A 124 12.31 5.84 1.10
N ILE A 125 11.04 5.47 0.84
CA ILE A 125 10.69 4.14 0.29
C ILE A 125 11.43 3.89 -1.02
N ARG A 126 11.42 4.86 -1.94
CA ARG A 126 12.13 4.75 -3.22
C ARG A 126 13.62 4.53 -3.03
N SER A 127 14.25 5.30 -2.13
CA SER A 127 15.68 5.19 -1.84
C SER A 127 16.04 3.86 -1.16
N ALA A 128 15.22 3.40 -0.20
CA ALA A 128 15.42 2.15 0.51
C ALA A 128 15.35 0.94 -0.46
N VAL A 129 14.36 0.92 -1.35
CA VAL A 129 14.25 -0.14 -2.36
C VAL A 129 15.43 -0.10 -3.33
N ALA A 130 15.86 1.08 -3.78
CA ALA A 130 17.02 1.22 -4.65
C ALA A 130 18.34 0.79 -3.98
N ALA A 131 18.44 0.96 -2.65
CA ALA A 131 19.57 0.51 -1.85
C ALA A 131 19.52 -0.99 -1.51
N GLY A 132 18.46 -1.71 -1.87
CA GLY A 132 18.32 -3.13 -1.60
C GLY A 132 18.05 -3.47 -0.13
N ILE A 133 17.35 -2.57 0.60
CA ILE A 133 16.90 -2.84 1.97
C ILE A 133 15.87 -3.98 1.95
N ASP A 134 16.05 -4.99 2.79
CA ASP A 134 15.23 -6.21 2.80
C ASP A 134 13.82 -5.98 3.37
N GLY A 135 13.61 -4.92 4.19
CA GLY A 135 12.30 -4.59 4.72
C GLY A 135 12.20 -3.17 5.26
N ILE A 136 11.02 -2.58 5.14
CA ILE A 136 10.70 -1.23 5.62
C ILE A 136 9.61 -1.36 6.68
N LEU A 137 9.95 -1.17 7.96
CA LEU A 137 8.99 -1.17 9.06
C LEU A 137 8.12 0.07 8.96
N TYR A 138 6.81 -0.17 8.89
CA TYR A 138 5.80 0.85 8.69
C TYR A 138 4.74 0.77 9.79
N PRO A 139 4.80 1.66 10.81
CA PRO A 139 3.85 1.64 11.91
C PRO A 139 2.46 2.10 11.45
N GLN A 140 1.41 1.63 12.14
CA GLN A 140 0.03 2.00 11.85
C GLN A 140 -0.30 3.44 12.26
N ARG A 141 0.50 4.03 13.16
CA ARG A 141 0.26 5.37 13.74
C ARG A 141 1.54 6.20 13.75
N GLY A 142 1.36 7.51 13.74
CA GLY A 142 2.49 8.46 13.82
C GLY A 142 3.23 8.66 12.49
N ILE A 143 2.74 8.13 11.39
CA ILE A 143 3.33 8.25 10.06
C ILE A 143 2.27 8.68 9.03
N ALA A 144 2.69 9.26 7.90
CA ALA A 144 1.77 9.56 6.80
C ALA A 144 1.13 8.28 6.25
N SER A 145 -0.15 8.31 5.90
CA SER A 145 -0.81 7.16 5.25
C SER A 145 -0.25 6.89 3.85
N LEU A 146 -0.18 5.60 3.47
CA LEU A 146 0.20 5.18 2.11
C LEU A 146 -0.90 5.55 1.12
N GLY A 147 -0.87 6.77 0.63
CA GLY A 147 -1.86 7.34 -0.27
C GLY A 147 -1.24 7.90 -1.56
N PRO A 148 -2.04 8.59 -2.40
CA PRO A 148 -1.61 9.06 -3.72
C PRO A 148 -0.33 9.90 -3.71
N LEU A 149 -0.08 10.70 -2.66
CA LEU A 149 1.14 11.49 -2.56
C LEU A 149 2.37 10.63 -2.30
N VAL A 150 2.26 9.57 -1.48
CA VAL A 150 3.35 8.60 -1.27
C VAL A 150 3.63 7.84 -2.56
N ILE A 151 2.58 7.39 -3.27
CA ILE A 151 2.70 6.69 -4.55
C ILE A 151 3.43 7.55 -5.57
N LYS A 152 3.01 8.80 -5.73
CA LYS A 152 3.66 9.75 -6.64
C LYS A 152 5.12 10.00 -6.25
N ALA A 153 5.41 10.26 -4.97
CA ALA A 153 6.75 10.56 -4.50
C ALA A 153 7.70 9.35 -4.59
N SER A 154 7.17 8.15 -4.41
CA SER A 154 7.92 6.90 -4.62
C SER A 154 8.04 6.50 -6.10
N ALA A 155 7.46 7.26 -7.03
CA ALA A 155 7.38 6.91 -8.45
C ALA A 155 6.82 5.49 -8.67
N GLY A 156 5.79 5.09 -7.89
CA GLY A 156 5.17 3.77 -7.95
C GLY A 156 5.96 2.63 -7.30
N THR A 157 7.19 2.88 -6.82
CA THR A 157 8.01 1.86 -6.16
C THR A 157 7.32 1.21 -4.96
N ILE A 158 6.43 1.95 -4.29
CA ILE A 158 5.66 1.46 -3.15
C ILE A 158 4.91 0.14 -3.42
N PHE A 159 4.40 -0.07 -4.62
CA PHE A 159 3.64 -1.28 -4.97
C PHE A 159 4.47 -2.56 -4.88
N ARG A 160 5.80 -2.46 -4.91
CA ARG A 160 6.75 -3.59 -4.85
C ARG A 160 7.70 -3.49 -3.67
N ALA A 161 7.58 -2.43 -2.87
CA ALA A 161 8.41 -2.22 -1.70
C ALA A 161 8.16 -3.30 -0.64
N PRO A 162 9.19 -3.78 0.05
CA PRO A 162 9.06 -4.77 1.12
C PRO A 162 8.56 -4.09 2.41
N ILE A 163 7.30 -3.68 2.43
CA ILE A 163 6.69 -3.00 3.57
C ILE A 163 6.31 -4.02 4.64
N ILE A 164 6.78 -3.81 5.85
CA ILE A 164 6.47 -4.64 7.02
C ILE A 164 5.60 -3.81 7.97
N HIS A 165 4.32 -4.15 8.02
CA HIS A 165 3.37 -3.47 8.90
C HIS A 165 3.58 -3.88 10.36
N CYS A 166 3.59 -2.91 11.26
CA CYS A 166 3.66 -3.10 12.71
C CYS A 166 2.73 -2.10 13.42
N ASP A 167 2.35 -2.38 14.65
CA ASP A 167 1.47 -1.50 15.43
C ASP A 167 2.17 -0.18 15.77
N THR A 168 3.36 -0.27 16.37
CA THR A 168 4.21 0.88 16.70
C THR A 168 5.68 0.55 16.39
N THR A 169 6.46 1.58 16.12
CA THR A 169 7.91 1.41 15.91
C THR A 169 8.58 0.83 17.15
N LEU A 170 8.20 1.31 18.35
CA LEU A 170 8.82 0.86 19.59
C LEU A 170 8.57 -0.63 19.87
N SER A 171 7.33 -1.13 19.71
CA SER A 171 7.03 -2.54 19.88
C SER A 171 7.75 -3.41 18.85
N ALA A 172 7.80 -2.95 17.59
CA ALA A 172 8.50 -3.64 16.52
C ALA A 172 10.01 -3.77 16.82
N LEU A 173 10.67 -2.69 17.23
CA LEU A 173 12.08 -2.70 17.57
C LEU A 173 12.37 -3.60 18.78
N SER A 174 11.48 -3.66 19.78
CA SER A 174 11.61 -4.58 20.91
C SER A 174 11.55 -6.04 20.46
N SER A 175 10.60 -6.40 19.58
CA SER A 175 10.49 -7.74 19.02
C SER A 175 11.70 -8.11 18.16
N LEU A 176 12.21 -7.18 17.37
CA LEU A 176 13.39 -7.40 16.53
C LEU A 176 14.65 -7.61 17.38
N LYS A 177 14.87 -6.82 18.45
CA LYS A 177 15.97 -7.02 19.37
C LYS A 177 15.93 -8.41 20.02
N ALA A 178 14.73 -8.86 20.43
CA ALA A 178 14.55 -10.21 20.98
C ALA A 178 14.88 -11.32 19.97
N ASN A 179 14.82 -11.01 18.65
CA ASN A 179 15.20 -11.92 17.55
C ASN A 179 16.63 -11.66 17.02
N GLY A 180 17.47 -10.99 17.79
CA GLY A 180 18.91 -10.84 17.49
C GLY A 180 19.29 -9.68 16.57
N PHE A 181 18.35 -8.76 16.27
CA PHE A 181 18.66 -7.56 15.48
C PHE A 181 19.41 -6.50 16.30
N HIS A 182 20.41 -5.91 15.70
CA HIS A 182 21.04 -4.70 16.20
C HIS A 182 20.28 -3.47 15.71
N VAL A 183 20.04 -2.50 16.60
CA VAL A 183 19.33 -1.28 16.27
C VAL A 183 20.31 -0.10 16.30
N ALA A 184 20.36 0.63 15.19
CA ALA A 184 21.04 1.92 15.09
C ALA A 184 20.01 3.02 14.85
N ILE A 185 20.24 4.21 15.39
CA ILE A 185 19.36 5.37 15.24
C ILE A 185 20.09 6.41 14.41
N LEU A 186 19.39 6.95 13.41
CA LEU A 186 19.84 8.12 12.66
C LEU A 186 19.19 9.35 13.29
N ASP A 187 19.96 10.17 13.95
CA ASP A 187 19.53 11.42 14.55
C ASP A 187 20.42 12.56 14.07
N ALA A 188 19.82 13.74 13.89
CA ALA A 188 20.57 14.94 13.46
C ALA A 188 21.53 15.47 14.54
N HIS A 189 21.38 15.00 15.78
CA HIS A 189 22.16 15.43 16.95
C HIS A 189 22.99 14.28 17.57
N ALA A 190 23.13 13.15 16.85
CA ALA A 190 23.91 12.01 17.30
C ALA A 190 25.41 12.20 17.06
#